data_ad9f2855f9565cabe117d2986a94342d
#
_entry.id   ad9f2855f9565cabe117d2986a94342d
#
_cell.length_a   1.000
_cell.length_b   1.000
_cell.length_c   1.000
_cell.angle_alpha   90.00
_cell.angle_beta   90.00
_cell.angle_gamma   90.00
#
_symmetry.space_group_name_H-M   'P 1'
#
loop_
_entity.id
_entity.type
_entity.pdbx_description
1 polymer ?
#
loop_
_entity_poly.entity_id
_entity_poly.type
_entity_poly.pdbx_seq_one_letter_code
_entity_poly.pdbx_strand_id
1 'polypeptide(L)'
;MFKKIYQNKCLILFMLLLTSVAHATFYKNLWPQWEINNPLSKEIISHQLWQDFLNRRVITNAENINLVDYAHMTQIDLSLLKDYLKNMAQINIDNYNRAEQLAYWINVYNALTVQTVANYYPVSTIQEINISPGLFSVGPWGANLISIKDTQLTLDDINNRIIRPIWNDARTHYALNNASIGAANLNRKAYQGHILDEQLNHAASTYINSLRGVSVIEGRLIISKLYDWYEEDFGGTKQDVITHLLQFAKEPLQSQLKHINTIDSYIYNWHINSPAADSA
;
A
#
# COMPACT_ATOMS: atom_id res chain seq x y z
N MET A 1 17.81 -78.66 -3.08
CA MET A 1 17.41 -77.68 -4.13
C MET A 1 16.61 -76.56 -3.44
N PHE A 2 17.30 -75.53 -2.87
CA PHE A 2 16.67 -74.48 -2.09
C PHE A 2 16.50 -73.25 -2.99
N LYS A 3 15.27 -72.79 -3.22
CA LYS A 3 14.94 -71.49 -3.85
C LYS A 3 15.00 -70.39 -2.78
N LYS A 4 15.94 -69.47 -2.91
CA LYS A 4 15.98 -68.22 -2.19
C LYS A 4 14.93 -67.25 -2.76
N ILE A 5 13.98 -66.89 -1.94
CA ILE A 5 13.02 -65.81 -2.23
C ILE A 5 13.66 -64.50 -1.78
N TYR A 6 13.99 -63.60 -2.73
CA TYR A 6 14.40 -62.22 -2.43
C TYR A 6 13.14 -61.38 -2.16
N GLN A 7 12.96 -60.95 -0.94
CA GLN A 7 11.97 -59.89 -0.61
C GLN A 7 12.59 -58.53 -0.90
N ASN A 8 12.11 -57.87 -1.96
CA ASN A 8 12.37 -56.45 -2.20
C ASN A 8 11.58 -55.60 -1.18
N LYS A 9 12.24 -55.03 -0.19
CA LYS A 9 11.68 -53.96 0.67
C LYS A 9 11.81 -52.66 -0.09
N CYS A 10 10.71 -52.21 -0.74
CA CYS A 10 10.57 -50.86 -1.21
C CYS A 10 10.50 -49.92 0.00
N LEU A 11 11.56 -49.16 0.23
CA LEU A 11 11.61 -48.08 1.22
C LEU A 11 10.94 -46.87 0.56
N ILE A 12 9.66 -46.64 0.88
CA ILE A 12 8.98 -45.42 0.50
C ILE A 12 9.45 -44.32 1.44
N LEU A 13 10.35 -43.46 0.94
CA LEU A 13 10.80 -42.27 1.64
C LEU A 13 9.67 -41.21 1.51
N PHE A 14 8.88 -41.06 2.55
CA PHE A 14 7.85 -40.03 2.67
C PHE A 14 8.58 -38.70 2.96
N MET A 15 8.86 -37.93 1.91
CA MET A 15 9.41 -36.59 2.00
C MET A 15 8.28 -35.65 2.48
N LEU A 16 8.22 -35.40 3.79
CA LEU A 16 7.40 -34.34 4.37
C LEU A 16 7.92 -32.99 3.85
N LEU A 17 7.31 -32.48 2.80
CA LEU A 17 7.43 -31.07 2.41
C LEU A 17 6.77 -30.24 3.51
N LEU A 18 7.56 -29.78 4.46
CA LEU A 18 7.20 -28.64 5.31
C LEU A 18 7.11 -27.42 4.41
N THR A 19 5.91 -27.10 3.94
CA THR A 19 5.61 -25.80 3.35
C THR A 19 5.66 -24.78 4.49
N SER A 20 6.85 -24.25 4.75
CA SER A 20 6.95 -22.99 5.49
C SER A 20 6.22 -21.95 4.65
N VAL A 21 5.05 -21.52 5.12
CA VAL A 21 4.41 -20.31 4.60
C VAL A 21 5.36 -19.18 4.93
N ALA A 22 6.22 -18.82 3.98
CA ALA A 22 7.07 -17.65 4.11
C ALA A 22 6.12 -16.45 4.23
N HIS A 23 6.00 -15.90 5.42
CA HIS A 23 5.38 -14.60 5.62
C HIS A 23 6.31 -13.61 4.92
N ALA A 24 5.82 -13.01 3.85
CA ALA A 24 6.54 -11.96 3.16
C ALA A 24 6.54 -10.73 4.09
N THR A 25 7.57 -10.60 4.91
CA THR A 25 7.78 -9.42 5.74
C THR A 25 8.55 -8.41 4.90
N PHE A 26 7.98 -7.23 4.70
CA PHE A 26 8.63 -6.14 3.97
C PHE A 26 9.58 -5.40 4.91
N TYR A 27 10.88 -5.71 4.84
CA TYR A 27 11.89 -5.10 5.70
C TYR A 27 12.16 -3.64 5.34
N LYS A 28 12.30 -2.79 6.37
CA LYS A 28 12.83 -1.43 6.21
C LYS A 28 14.32 -1.50 5.85
N ASN A 29 14.72 -0.73 4.84
CA ASN A 29 16.12 -0.63 4.41
C ASN A 29 16.44 0.81 4.01
N LEU A 30 16.75 1.64 4.99
CA LEU A 30 16.97 3.07 4.82
C LEU A 30 18.02 3.39 3.74
N TRP A 31 17.67 4.31 2.85
CA TRP A 31 18.60 4.98 1.96
C TRP A 31 18.97 6.36 2.51
N PRO A 32 20.17 6.54 3.12
CA PRO A 32 20.54 7.75 3.86
C PRO A 32 20.49 9.05 3.05
N GLN A 33 20.66 8.96 1.73
CA GLN A 33 20.58 10.11 0.84
C GLN A 33 19.23 10.85 0.85
N TRP A 34 18.16 10.21 1.35
CA TRP A 34 16.82 10.78 1.44
C TRP A 34 16.51 11.36 2.84
N GLU A 35 17.47 11.29 3.78
CA GLU A 35 17.31 11.88 5.12
C GLU A 35 17.60 13.38 5.15
N ILE A 36 18.16 13.94 4.09
CA ILE A 36 18.46 15.38 4.03
C ILE A 36 17.12 16.14 3.98
N ASN A 37 16.98 17.16 4.83
CA ASN A 37 15.82 18.05 4.85
C ASN A 37 16.21 19.44 5.35
N ASN A 38 15.36 20.42 5.11
CA ASN A 38 15.49 21.77 5.66
C ASN A 38 14.35 22.02 6.67
N PRO A 39 14.55 21.79 7.98
CA PRO A 39 13.49 21.92 8.99
C PRO A 39 12.94 23.35 9.13
N LEU A 40 13.66 24.36 8.67
CA LEU A 40 13.23 25.76 8.71
C LEU A 40 12.48 26.19 7.45
N SER A 41 12.41 25.33 6.44
CA SER A 41 11.73 25.64 5.19
C SER A 41 10.24 25.86 5.41
N LYS A 42 9.73 26.93 4.81
CA LYS A 42 8.31 27.26 4.71
C LYS A 42 7.79 27.09 3.28
N GLU A 43 8.62 26.56 2.39
CA GLU A 43 8.24 26.30 1.01
C GLU A 43 7.21 25.18 0.95
N ILE A 44 6.24 25.34 0.07
CA ILE A 44 5.13 24.40 -0.16
C ILE A 44 5.24 23.82 -1.56
N ILE A 45 5.13 22.50 -1.67
CA ILE A 45 5.11 21.81 -2.95
C ILE A 45 3.69 21.85 -3.53
N SER A 46 3.56 22.34 -4.77
CA SER A 46 2.27 22.34 -5.45
C SER A 46 1.92 20.94 -5.97
N HIS A 47 0.81 20.41 -5.49
CA HIS A 47 0.24 19.15 -5.99
C HIS A 47 -1.00 19.39 -6.88
N GLN A 48 -1.15 20.58 -7.48
CA GLN A 48 -2.36 20.96 -8.19
C GLN A 48 -2.71 20.03 -9.36
N LEU A 49 -1.75 19.64 -10.20
CA LEU A 49 -2.01 18.71 -11.31
C LEU A 49 -2.50 17.32 -10.81
N TRP A 50 -1.98 16.85 -9.69
CA TRP A 50 -2.46 15.64 -9.03
C TRP A 50 -3.86 15.83 -8.46
N GLN A 51 -4.12 16.94 -7.82
CA GLN A 51 -5.45 17.30 -7.30
C GLN A 51 -6.49 17.37 -8.42
N ASP A 52 -6.13 17.96 -9.57
CA ASP A 52 -7.02 18.05 -10.73
C ASP A 52 -7.34 16.64 -11.27
N PHE A 53 -6.35 15.75 -11.33
CA PHE A 53 -6.58 14.36 -11.68
C PHE A 53 -7.53 13.66 -10.68
N LEU A 54 -7.27 13.78 -9.38
CA LEU A 54 -8.12 13.19 -8.34
C LEU A 54 -9.57 13.66 -8.43
N ASN A 55 -9.79 14.95 -8.65
CA ASN A 55 -11.13 15.54 -8.81
C ASN A 55 -11.87 14.97 -10.01
N ARG A 56 -11.16 14.64 -11.07
CA ARG A 56 -11.75 14.15 -12.33
C ARG A 56 -12.02 12.64 -12.30
N ARG A 57 -11.18 11.86 -11.63
CA ARG A 57 -11.14 10.40 -11.81
C ARG A 57 -11.36 9.58 -10.55
N VAL A 58 -11.37 10.20 -9.37
CA VAL A 58 -11.68 9.47 -8.13
C VAL A 58 -13.14 9.69 -7.74
N ILE A 59 -13.88 8.59 -7.70
CA ILE A 59 -15.28 8.55 -7.28
C ILE A 59 -15.41 7.72 -6.01
N THR A 60 -16.39 8.03 -5.17
CA THR A 60 -16.68 7.27 -3.95
C THR A 60 -17.94 6.45 -4.15
N ASN A 61 -17.87 5.14 -3.91
CA ASN A 61 -19.03 4.25 -4.02
C ASN A 61 -19.90 4.28 -2.73
N ALA A 62 -21.00 3.54 -2.74
CA ALA A 62 -21.94 3.46 -1.61
C ALA A 62 -21.32 2.89 -0.32
N GLU A 63 -20.21 2.14 -0.43
CA GLU A 63 -19.46 1.56 0.68
C GLU A 63 -18.36 2.49 1.22
N ASN A 64 -18.32 3.75 0.76
CA ASN A 64 -17.26 4.72 1.06
C ASN A 64 -15.86 4.27 0.61
N ILE A 65 -15.79 3.50 -0.48
CA ILE A 65 -14.53 3.12 -1.12
C ILE A 65 -14.26 4.09 -2.26
N ASN A 66 -13.07 4.67 -2.29
CA ASN A 66 -12.63 5.51 -3.39
C ASN A 66 -12.09 4.63 -4.52
N LEU A 67 -12.73 4.74 -5.67
CA LEU A 67 -12.42 4.02 -6.90
C LEU A 67 -11.83 4.99 -7.91
N VAL A 68 -10.94 4.50 -8.76
CA VAL A 68 -10.37 5.26 -9.87
C VAL A 68 -11.05 4.82 -11.16
N ASP A 69 -11.64 5.78 -11.87
CA ASP A 69 -12.32 5.53 -13.15
C ASP A 69 -11.29 5.38 -14.29
N TYR A 70 -10.60 4.23 -14.31
CA TYR A 70 -9.59 3.92 -15.33
C TYR A 70 -10.21 3.75 -16.72
N ALA A 71 -11.43 3.21 -16.80
CA ALA A 71 -12.09 2.92 -18.07
C ALA A 71 -12.36 4.19 -18.92
N HIS A 72 -12.59 5.32 -18.27
CA HIS A 72 -12.95 6.57 -18.95
C HIS A 72 -11.81 7.61 -18.92
N MET A 73 -10.56 7.19 -18.69
CA MET A 73 -9.43 8.10 -18.76
C MET A 73 -9.24 8.69 -20.16
N THR A 74 -9.08 10.00 -20.20
CA THR A 74 -8.80 10.76 -21.42
C THR A 74 -7.33 11.10 -21.55
N GLN A 75 -6.90 11.61 -22.72
CA GLN A 75 -5.54 12.12 -22.91
C GLN A 75 -5.21 13.27 -21.94
N ILE A 76 -6.20 14.05 -21.53
CA ILE A 76 -6.01 15.11 -20.52
C ILE A 76 -5.62 14.48 -19.17
N ASP A 77 -6.30 13.43 -18.75
CA ASP A 77 -6.04 12.75 -17.47
C ASP A 77 -4.64 12.11 -17.45
N LEU A 78 -4.25 11.47 -18.55
CA LEU A 78 -2.91 10.91 -18.71
C LEU A 78 -1.82 12.00 -18.73
N SER A 79 -2.11 13.15 -19.35
CA SER A 79 -1.19 14.30 -19.35
C SER A 79 -1.04 14.88 -17.93
N LEU A 80 -2.13 15.02 -17.16
CA LEU A 80 -2.07 15.49 -15.78
C LEU A 80 -1.14 14.63 -14.93
N LEU A 81 -1.26 13.30 -15.02
CA LEU A 81 -0.39 12.35 -14.31
C LEU A 81 1.08 12.48 -14.74
N LYS A 82 1.32 12.48 -16.05
CA LYS A 82 2.66 12.57 -16.63
C LYS A 82 3.35 13.89 -16.26
N ASP A 83 2.66 15.01 -16.39
CA ASP A 83 3.23 16.34 -16.13
C ASP A 83 3.44 16.54 -14.62
N TYR A 84 2.52 16.01 -13.78
CA TYR A 84 2.70 15.98 -12.34
C TYR A 84 3.99 15.25 -11.94
N LEU A 85 4.16 14.00 -12.37
CA LEU A 85 5.34 13.19 -12.03
C LEU A 85 6.63 13.79 -12.61
N LYS A 86 6.57 14.37 -13.81
CA LYS A 86 7.70 15.11 -14.39
C LYS A 86 8.10 16.30 -13.52
N ASN A 87 7.12 17.07 -13.03
CA ASN A 87 7.41 18.21 -12.16
C ASN A 87 7.98 17.75 -10.81
N MET A 88 7.43 16.68 -10.22
CA MET A 88 7.95 16.12 -8.96
C MET A 88 9.41 15.64 -9.12
N ALA A 89 9.76 15.03 -10.23
CA ALA A 89 11.11 14.56 -10.49
C ALA A 89 12.16 15.69 -10.54
N GLN A 90 11.74 16.94 -10.80
CA GLN A 90 12.62 18.10 -10.87
C GLN A 90 12.80 18.83 -9.54
N ILE A 91 11.99 18.48 -8.52
CA ILE A 91 12.05 19.11 -7.20
C ILE A 91 13.30 18.63 -6.45
N ASN A 92 14.11 19.58 -5.94
CA ASN A 92 15.10 19.25 -4.94
C ASN A 92 14.44 19.11 -3.57
N ILE A 93 14.03 17.87 -3.25
CA ILE A 93 13.26 17.56 -2.05
C ILE A 93 14.01 17.88 -0.75
N ASP A 94 15.35 17.96 -0.77
CA ASP A 94 16.18 18.28 0.39
C ASP A 94 15.90 19.68 0.95
N ASN A 95 15.37 20.59 0.12
CA ASN A 95 15.06 21.97 0.52
C ASN A 95 13.80 22.11 1.38
N TYR A 96 13.05 21.04 1.54
CA TYR A 96 11.75 21.06 2.22
C TYR A 96 11.82 20.46 3.63
N ASN A 97 10.88 20.87 4.49
CA ASN A 97 10.72 20.28 5.81
C ASN A 97 10.10 18.87 5.74
N ARG A 98 10.19 18.13 6.84
CA ARG A 98 9.75 16.73 6.93
C ARG A 98 8.29 16.50 6.58
N ALA A 99 7.39 17.43 6.91
CA ALA A 99 5.98 17.28 6.60
C ALA A 99 5.70 17.42 5.10
N GLU A 100 6.33 18.40 4.43
CA GLU A 100 6.25 18.55 2.97
C GLU A 100 6.91 17.38 2.25
N GLN A 101 8.04 16.88 2.76
CA GLN A 101 8.69 15.69 2.19
C GLN A 101 7.79 14.46 2.26
N LEU A 102 7.11 14.20 3.39
CA LEU A 102 6.22 13.05 3.50
C LEU A 102 5.01 13.20 2.59
N ALA A 103 4.38 14.38 2.54
CA ALA A 103 3.28 14.65 1.62
C ALA A 103 3.70 14.44 0.15
N TYR A 104 4.90 14.90 -0.23
CA TYR A 104 5.48 14.68 -1.55
C TYR A 104 5.60 13.18 -1.87
N TRP A 105 6.23 12.39 -1.00
CA TRP A 105 6.46 10.97 -1.26
C TRP A 105 5.17 10.16 -1.34
N ILE A 106 4.19 10.46 -0.48
CA ILE A 106 2.86 9.82 -0.53
C ILE A 106 2.17 10.12 -1.87
N ASN A 107 2.16 11.38 -2.31
CA ASN A 107 1.52 11.76 -3.56
C ASN A 107 2.25 11.18 -4.78
N VAL A 108 3.59 11.16 -4.78
CA VAL A 108 4.39 10.54 -5.85
C VAL A 108 4.10 9.04 -5.94
N TYR A 109 4.13 8.32 -4.81
CA TYR A 109 3.81 6.89 -4.78
C TYR A 109 2.42 6.61 -5.37
N ASN A 110 1.40 7.35 -4.91
CA ASN A 110 0.02 7.17 -5.36
C ASN A 110 -0.15 7.51 -6.85
N ALA A 111 0.46 8.60 -7.31
CA ALA A 111 0.39 9.00 -8.72
C ALA A 111 1.11 7.99 -9.63
N LEU A 112 2.28 7.46 -9.21
CA LEU A 112 2.99 6.39 -9.93
C LEU A 112 2.16 5.11 -10.01
N THR A 113 1.52 4.72 -8.90
CA THR A 113 0.65 3.55 -8.86
C THR A 113 -0.51 3.71 -9.84
N VAL A 114 -1.20 4.86 -9.80
CA VAL A 114 -2.32 5.14 -10.71
C VAL A 114 -1.85 5.21 -12.17
N GLN A 115 -0.74 5.88 -12.46
CA GLN A 115 -0.18 5.94 -13.81
C GLN A 115 0.17 4.55 -14.34
N THR A 116 0.78 3.72 -13.48
CA THR A 116 1.13 2.34 -13.85
C THR A 116 -0.11 1.54 -14.22
N VAL A 117 -1.16 1.57 -13.39
CA VAL A 117 -2.42 0.89 -13.74
C VAL A 117 -3.03 1.44 -15.01
N ALA A 118 -3.09 2.78 -15.17
CA ALA A 118 -3.66 3.42 -16.36
C ALA A 118 -2.96 3.00 -17.66
N ASN A 119 -1.64 2.78 -17.62
CA ASN A 119 -0.85 2.34 -18.77
C ASN A 119 -1.13 0.88 -19.20
N TYR A 120 -1.62 0.06 -18.28
CA TYR A 120 -1.86 -1.38 -18.51
C TYR A 120 -3.34 -1.76 -18.44
N TYR A 121 -4.23 -0.81 -18.17
CA TYR A 121 -5.68 -1.07 -18.10
C TYR A 121 -6.22 -1.52 -19.48
N PRO A 122 -7.13 -2.53 -19.56
CA PRO A 122 -7.80 -3.18 -18.43
C PRO A 122 -6.99 -4.33 -17.80
N VAL A 123 -6.99 -4.37 -16.47
CA VAL A 123 -6.44 -5.47 -15.65
C VAL A 123 -7.41 -5.76 -14.49
N SER A 124 -7.48 -7.02 -14.05
CA SER A 124 -8.34 -7.40 -12.92
C SER A 124 -7.67 -7.11 -11.57
N THR A 125 -6.35 -7.10 -11.54
CA THR A 125 -5.52 -6.81 -10.36
C THR A 125 -4.20 -6.19 -10.79
N ILE A 126 -3.65 -5.29 -9.95
CA ILE A 126 -2.31 -4.72 -10.17
C ILE A 126 -1.22 -5.81 -10.25
N GLN A 127 -1.44 -6.98 -9.66
CA GLN A 127 -0.51 -8.10 -9.70
C GLN A 127 -0.28 -8.67 -11.12
N GLU A 128 -1.21 -8.45 -12.05
CA GLU A 128 -1.07 -8.85 -13.46
C GLU A 128 -0.05 -7.99 -14.23
N ILE A 129 0.31 -6.81 -13.69
CA ILE A 129 1.27 -5.89 -14.32
C ILE A 129 2.70 -6.34 -13.99
N ASN A 130 3.15 -7.41 -14.64
CA ASN A 130 4.44 -8.06 -14.37
C ASN A 130 5.61 -7.33 -15.07
N ILE A 131 5.94 -6.14 -14.60
CA ILE A 131 7.06 -5.32 -15.12
C ILE A 131 8.24 -5.23 -14.16
N SER A 132 8.12 -5.78 -12.95
CA SER A 132 9.24 -5.88 -12.02
C SER A 132 10.30 -6.86 -12.52
N PRO A 133 11.60 -6.57 -12.36
CA PRO A 133 12.66 -7.49 -12.75
C PRO A 133 12.67 -8.74 -11.89
N GLY A 134 13.01 -9.89 -12.49
CA GLY A 134 13.13 -11.18 -11.80
C GLY A 134 12.12 -12.22 -12.26
N LEU A 135 12.56 -13.49 -12.25
CA LEU A 135 11.77 -14.62 -12.82
C LEU A 135 10.47 -14.91 -12.04
N PHE A 136 10.43 -14.56 -10.74
CA PHE A 136 9.30 -14.82 -9.84
C PHE A 136 8.67 -13.53 -9.32
N SER A 137 9.00 -12.37 -9.92
CA SER A 137 8.41 -11.09 -9.53
C SER A 137 6.94 -11.04 -9.93
N VAL A 138 6.12 -10.48 -9.05
CA VAL A 138 4.69 -10.26 -9.28
C VAL A 138 4.38 -8.78 -9.13
N GLY A 139 3.62 -8.23 -10.09
CA GLY A 139 3.20 -6.84 -10.07
C GLY A 139 4.31 -5.84 -10.44
N PRO A 140 4.06 -4.54 -10.30
CA PRO A 140 4.96 -3.48 -10.75
C PRO A 140 5.89 -2.93 -9.67
N TRP A 141 5.83 -3.40 -8.43
CA TRP A 141 6.43 -2.73 -7.26
C TRP A 141 7.94 -2.58 -7.33
N GLY A 142 8.65 -3.53 -7.95
CA GLY A 142 10.11 -3.50 -8.15
C GLY A 142 10.54 -2.90 -9.48
N ALA A 143 9.64 -2.36 -10.30
CA ALA A 143 9.99 -1.73 -11.57
C ALA A 143 10.48 -0.29 -11.36
N ASN A 144 11.49 0.12 -12.12
CA ASN A 144 11.95 1.51 -12.15
C ASN A 144 10.89 2.38 -12.83
N LEU A 145 10.20 3.22 -12.06
CA LEU A 145 9.07 4.01 -12.55
C LEU A 145 9.37 5.51 -12.66
N ILE A 146 10.32 6.03 -11.87
CA ILE A 146 10.68 7.44 -11.86
C ILE A 146 12.17 7.63 -11.52
N SER A 147 12.78 8.69 -12.05
CA SER A 147 14.13 9.11 -11.65
C SER A 147 14.06 10.43 -10.87
N ILE A 148 14.55 10.44 -9.62
CA ILE A 148 14.60 11.63 -8.76
C ILE A 148 16.05 11.76 -8.25
N LYS A 149 16.67 12.94 -8.39
CA LYS A 149 18.09 13.15 -8.04
C LYS A 149 18.98 12.08 -8.69
N ASP A 150 18.80 11.82 -9.99
CA ASP A 150 19.52 10.80 -10.78
C ASP A 150 19.42 9.36 -10.23
N THR A 151 18.52 9.12 -9.27
CA THR A 151 18.27 7.80 -8.72
C THR A 151 16.98 7.22 -9.29
N GLN A 152 17.08 6.04 -9.90
CA GLN A 152 15.90 5.29 -10.34
C GLN A 152 15.19 4.72 -9.12
N LEU A 153 13.88 4.96 -9.03
CA LEU A 153 13.05 4.55 -7.90
C LEU A 153 11.91 3.65 -8.36
N THR A 154 11.66 2.66 -7.53
CA THR A 154 10.52 1.76 -7.59
C THR A 154 9.48 2.13 -6.53
N LEU A 155 8.28 1.59 -6.60
CA LEU A 155 7.29 1.74 -5.52
C LEU A 155 7.81 1.15 -4.20
N ASP A 156 8.53 0.01 -4.29
CA ASP A 156 9.15 -0.62 -3.13
C ASP A 156 10.24 0.26 -2.50
N ASP A 157 11.05 0.95 -3.30
CA ASP A 157 12.05 1.88 -2.78
C ASP A 157 11.41 3.04 -2.04
N ILE A 158 10.37 3.66 -2.63
CA ILE A 158 9.66 4.78 -2.01
C ILE A 158 9.05 4.35 -0.67
N ASN A 159 8.40 3.20 -0.62
CA ASN A 159 7.77 2.71 0.61
C ASN A 159 8.82 2.22 1.62
N ASN A 160 9.67 1.24 1.24
CA ASN A 160 10.46 0.46 2.20
C ASN A 160 11.83 1.09 2.51
N ARG A 161 12.33 2.00 1.65
CA ARG A 161 13.64 2.63 1.82
C ARG A 161 13.59 4.11 2.11
N ILE A 162 12.43 4.75 1.89
CA ILE A 162 12.24 6.18 2.12
C ILE A 162 11.17 6.42 3.18
N ILE A 163 9.88 6.15 2.88
CA ILE A 163 8.78 6.52 3.78
C ILE A 163 8.88 5.82 5.14
N ARG A 164 8.84 4.49 5.13
CA ARG A 164 8.79 3.71 6.38
C ARG A 164 9.97 3.95 7.33
N PRO A 165 11.25 3.92 6.86
CA PRO A 165 12.37 4.08 7.76
C PRO A 165 12.58 5.52 8.23
N ILE A 166 12.25 6.55 7.43
CA ILE A 166 12.49 7.95 7.77
C ILE A 166 11.45 8.48 8.75
N TRP A 167 10.18 8.19 8.53
CA TRP A 167 9.10 8.73 9.39
C TRP A 167 8.68 7.79 10.51
N ASN A 168 8.82 6.49 10.31
CA ASN A 168 8.41 5.46 11.27
C ASN A 168 6.99 5.69 11.82
N ASP A 169 6.08 6.09 10.94
CA ASP A 169 4.68 6.39 11.24
C ASP A 169 3.77 5.36 10.56
N ALA A 170 3.16 4.48 11.35
CA ALA A 170 2.30 3.42 10.85
C ALA A 170 1.09 3.95 10.05
N ARG A 171 0.69 5.21 10.27
CA ARG A 171 -0.43 5.82 9.53
C ARG A 171 -0.13 6.00 8.04
N THR A 172 1.13 5.97 7.64
CA THR A 172 1.52 6.04 6.22
C THR A 172 0.94 4.89 5.41
N HIS A 173 0.74 3.72 6.01
CA HIS A 173 0.10 2.58 5.35
C HIS A 173 -1.35 2.83 4.94
N TYR A 174 -2.03 3.80 5.56
CA TYR A 174 -3.39 4.22 5.20
C TYR A 174 -3.41 5.34 4.17
N ALA A 175 -2.24 5.92 3.88
CA ALA A 175 -2.08 6.97 2.88
C ALA A 175 -1.57 6.45 1.53
N LEU A 176 -0.89 5.30 1.52
CA LEU A 176 -0.40 4.64 0.32
C LEU A 176 -1.45 3.68 -0.24
N ASN A 177 -1.86 3.91 -1.50
CA ASN A 177 -2.82 3.07 -2.20
C ASN A 177 -2.12 2.24 -3.28
N ASN A 178 -2.25 0.92 -3.20
CA ASN A 178 -1.70 -0.02 -4.16
C ASN A 178 -2.68 -0.43 -5.27
N ALA A 179 -3.66 0.42 -5.56
CA ALA A 179 -4.70 0.22 -6.58
C ALA A 179 -5.57 -1.02 -6.39
N SER A 180 -5.69 -1.55 -5.17
CA SER A 180 -6.61 -2.66 -4.88
C SER A 180 -7.78 -2.24 -4.00
N ILE A 181 -8.90 -2.98 -4.08
CA ILE A 181 -10.07 -2.79 -3.21
C ILE A 181 -9.70 -2.99 -1.75
N GLY A 182 -8.77 -3.92 -1.44
CA GLY A 182 -8.32 -4.19 -0.09
C GLY A 182 -7.43 -3.10 0.52
N ALA A 183 -6.88 -2.19 -0.28
CA ALA A 183 -6.06 -1.08 0.20
C ALA A 183 -6.89 -0.01 0.93
N ALA A 184 -6.20 0.83 1.69
CA ALA A 184 -6.79 2.09 2.15
C ALA A 184 -7.22 2.97 0.96
N ASN A 185 -8.15 3.88 1.19
CA ASN A 185 -8.66 4.75 0.13
C ASN A 185 -7.54 5.59 -0.51
N LEU A 186 -7.49 5.62 -1.83
CA LEU A 186 -6.82 6.74 -2.50
C LEU A 186 -7.55 8.02 -2.09
N ASN A 187 -6.87 8.90 -1.35
CA ASN A 187 -7.51 10.12 -0.86
C ASN A 187 -7.90 11.02 -2.05
N ARG A 188 -9.10 11.60 -2.00
CA ARG A 188 -9.59 12.55 -3.02
C ARG A 188 -8.91 13.91 -2.95
N LYS A 189 -8.18 14.19 -1.87
CA LYS A 189 -7.35 15.39 -1.72
C LYS A 189 -5.89 14.98 -1.71
N ALA A 190 -5.06 15.67 -2.46
CA ALA A 190 -3.62 15.51 -2.37
C ALA A 190 -3.15 15.75 -0.93
N TYR A 191 -2.16 15.00 -0.48
CA TYR A 191 -1.54 15.22 0.82
C TYR A 191 -0.75 16.52 0.80
N GLN A 192 -0.80 17.28 1.91
CA GLN A 192 -0.17 18.59 2.05
C GLN A 192 0.52 18.68 3.39
N GLY A 193 1.76 19.16 3.44
CA GLY A 193 2.57 19.14 4.66
C GLY A 193 1.93 19.84 5.84
N HIS A 194 1.28 20.99 5.62
CA HIS A 194 0.71 21.81 6.69
C HIS A 194 -0.55 21.21 7.38
N ILE A 195 -1.21 20.24 6.76
CA ILE A 195 -2.37 19.51 7.31
C ILE A 195 -2.14 17.99 7.32
N LEU A 196 -0.89 17.55 7.14
CA LEU A 196 -0.56 16.16 6.94
C LEU A 196 -1.01 15.27 8.10
N ASP A 197 -0.82 15.72 9.33
CA ASP A 197 -1.21 14.95 10.52
C ASP A 197 -2.72 14.69 10.56
N GLU A 198 -3.53 15.71 10.24
CA GLU A 198 -4.98 15.56 10.12
C GLU A 198 -5.37 14.57 9.00
N GLN A 199 -4.71 14.67 7.84
CA GLN A 199 -4.97 13.79 6.71
C GLN A 199 -4.60 12.32 7.03
N LEU A 200 -3.48 12.08 7.71
CA LEU A 200 -3.07 10.75 8.14
C LEU A 200 -4.02 10.15 9.18
N ASN A 201 -4.43 10.94 10.19
CA ASN A 201 -5.41 10.51 11.19
C ASN A 201 -6.77 10.18 10.55
N HIS A 202 -7.20 11.00 9.59
CA HIS A 202 -8.44 10.75 8.86
C HIS A 202 -8.35 9.44 8.04
N ALA A 203 -7.24 9.22 7.33
CA ALA A 203 -7.02 8.01 6.54
C ALA A 203 -7.02 6.75 7.44
N ALA A 204 -6.31 6.78 8.57
CA ALA A 204 -6.28 5.71 9.55
C ALA A 204 -7.69 5.40 10.09
N SER A 205 -8.40 6.43 10.56
CA SER A 205 -9.75 6.26 11.09
C SER A 205 -10.73 5.74 10.03
N THR A 206 -10.63 6.21 8.78
CA THR A 206 -11.50 5.76 7.69
C THR A 206 -11.28 4.29 7.37
N TYR A 207 -10.01 3.86 7.29
CA TYR A 207 -9.69 2.48 6.95
C TYR A 207 -10.02 1.50 8.07
N ILE A 208 -9.63 1.80 9.31
CA ILE A 208 -9.86 0.95 10.48
C ILE A 208 -11.35 0.72 10.71
N ASN A 209 -12.19 1.73 10.50
CA ASN A 209 -13.63 1.61 10.67
C ASN A 209 -14.37 1.10 9.42
N SER A 210 -13.66 0.56 8.43
CA SER A 210 -14.24 -0.10 7.26
C SER A 210 -14.13 -1.62 7.37
N LEU A 211 -15.10 -2.36 6.82
CA LEU A 211 -15.11 -3.84 6.85
C LEU A 211 -13.87 -4.48 6.21
N ARG A 212 -13.23 -3.80 5.27
CA ARG A 212 -11.99 -4.26 4.63
C ARG A 212 -10.74 -4.02 5.47
N GLY A 213 -10.80 -3.08 6.41
CA GLY A 213 -9.73 -2.80 7.37
C GLY A 213 -9.84 -3.68 8.61
N VAL A 214 -10.98 -3.61 9.30
CA VAL A 214 -11.23 -4.33 10.55
C VAL A 214 -12.70 -4.70 10.65
N SER A 215 -12.98 -5.94 11.04
CA SER A 215 -14.32 -6.39 11.37
C SER A 215 -14.30 -7.36 12.56
N VAL A 216 -15.37 -7.32 13.35
CA VAL A 216 -15.60 -8.29 14.42
C VAL A 216 -16.90 -9.03 14.12
N ILE A 217 -16.79 -10.31 13.81
CA ILE A 217 -17.90 -11.17 13.41
C ILE A 217 -18.00 -12.33 14.41
N GLU A 218 -19.11 -12.44 15.11
CA GLU A 218 -19.32 -13.48 16.14
C GLU A 218 -18.19 -13.54 17.19
N GLY A 219 -17.69 -12.36 17.60
CA GLY A 219 -16.60 -12.23 18.57
C GLY A 219 -15.20 -12.51 18.01
N ARG A 220 -15.06 -12.83 16.73
CA ARG A 220 -13.79 -13.08 16.06
C ARG A 220 -13.28 -11.82 15.34
N LEU A 221 -12.01 -11.49 15.56
CA LEU A 221 -11.35 -10.36 14.91
C LEU A 221 -10.76 -10.76 13.55
N ILE A 222 -11.30 -10.16 12.52
CA ILE A 222 -10.84 -10.32 11.14
C ILE A 222 -10.29 -8.98 10.66
N ILE A 223 -9.03 -8.94 10.27
CA ILE A 223 -8.39 -7.69 9.84
C ILE A 223 -7.73 -7.81 8.46
N SER A 224 -7.38 -6.67 7.90
CA SER A 224 -6.64 -6.63 6.65
C SER A 224 -5.27 -7.31 6.78
N LYS A 225 -4.86 -7.99 5.71
CA LYS A 225 -3.51 -8.57 5.61
C LYS A 225 -2.39 -7.51 5.61
N LEU A 226 -2.73 -6.25 5.43
CA LEU A 226 -1.82 -5.12 5.63
C LEU A 226 -1.14 -5.16 7.00
N TYR A 227 -1.86 -5.53 8.06
CA TYR A 227 -1.32 -5.63 9.42
C TYR A 227 -0.40 -6.82 9.63
N ASP A 228 -0.53 -7.89 8.85
CA ASP A 228 0.37 -9.03 8.83
C ASP A 228 1.67 -8.69 8.07
N TRP A 229 1.55 -8.05 6.91
CA TRP A 229 2.71 -7.67 6.10
C TRP A 229 3.63 -6.65 6.77
N TYR A 230 3.06 -5.74 7.54
CA TYR A 230 3.76 -4.61 8.15
C TYR A 230 3.67 -4.61 9.68
N GLU A 231 3.53 -5.80 10.32
CA GLU A 231 3.36 -5.94 11.77
C GLU A 231 4.44 -5.17 12.56
N GLU A 232 5.68 -5.14 12.07
CA GLU A 232 6.79 -4.39 12.65
C GLU A 232 6.48 -2.89 12.80
N ASP A 233 5.78 -2.29 11.82
CA ASP A 233 5.45 -0.87 11.83
C ASP A 233 4.32 -0.53 12.83
N PHE A 234 3.55 -1.53 13.21
CA PHE A 234 2.47 -1.41 14.19
C PHE A 234 2.89 -1.79 15.62
N GLY A 235 4.21 -1.96 15.87
CA GLY A 235 4.77 -2.29 17.18
C GLY A 235 5.43 -3.66 17.27
N GLY A 236 5.23 -4.55 16.28
CA GLY A 236 5.93 -5.82 16.15
C GLY A 236 5.24 -7.02 16.78
N THR A 237 4.09 -6.83 17.42
CA THR A 237 3.28 -7.94 17.94
C THR A 237 1.80 -7.78 17.59
N LYS A 238 1.05 -8.88 17.57
CA LYS A 238 -0.41 -8.84 17.36
C LYS A 238 -1.13 -7.98 18.39
N GLN A 239 -0.62 -7.91 19.62
CA GLN A 239 -1.20 -7.07 20.66
C GLN A 239 -0.94 -5.58 20.37
N ASP A 240 0.22 -5.22 19.83
CA ASP A 240 0.51 -3.85 19.43
C ASP A 240 -0.38 -3.43 18.25
N VAL A 241 -0.64 -4.34 17.30
CA VAL A 241 -1.61 -4.12 16.23
C VAL A 241 -2.99 -3.78 16.83
N ILE A 242 -3.51 -4.60 17.76
CA ILE A 242 -4.81 -4.35 18.39
C ILE A 242 -4.81 -3.00 19.14
N THR A 243 -3.72 -2.66 19.83
CA THR A 243 -3.55 -1.38 20.51
C THR A 243 -3.59 -0.21 19.53
N HIS A 244 -2.93 -0.35 18.38
CA HIS A 244 -2.99 0.64 17.31
C HIS A 244 -4.41 0.80 16.75
N LEU A 245 -5.13 -0.31 16.50
CA LEU A 245 -6.52 -0.27 16.02
C LEU A 245 -7.43 0.52 16.98
N LEU A 246 -7.27 0.31 18.30
CA LEU A 246 -8.05 1.00 19.33
C LEU A 246 -7.88 2.52 19.32
N GLN A 247 -6.73 3.04 18.87
CA GLN A 247 -6.47 4.49 18.79
C GLN A 247 -7.38 5.18 17.77
N PHE A 248 -7.81 4.49 16.72
CA PHE A 248 -8.56 5.05 15.59
C PHE A 248 -9.97 4.45 15.44
N ALA A 249 -10.26 3.38 16.16
CA ALA A 249 -11.59 2.75 16.14
C ALA A 249 -12.64 3.67 16.74
N LYS A 250 -13.83 3.69 16.14
CA LYS A 250 -15.04 4.37 16.61
C LYS A 250 -16.04 3.34 17.12
N GLU A 251 -17.04 3.79 17.87
CA GLU A 251 -18.14 2.91 18.26
C GLU A 251 -18.94 2.44 17.01
N PRO A 252 -19.41 1.18 16.98
CA PRO A 252 -19.30 0.15 18.03
C PRO A 252 -17.99 -0.66 18.03
N LEU A 253 -17.13 -0.53 17.00
CA LEU A 253 -15.90 -1.30 16.83
C LEU A 253 -14.96 -1.13 18.03
N GLN A 254 -14.83 0.11 18.54
CA GLN A 254 -13.95 0.39 19.68
C GLN A 254 -14.30 -0.43 20.92
N SER A 255 -15.61 -0.52 21.23
CA SER A 255 -16.09 -1.33 22.36
C SER A 255 -15.85 -2.83 22.16
N GLN A 256 -16.01 -3.32 20.93
CA GLN A 256 -15.74 -4.72 20.61
C GLN A 256 -14.24 -5.06 20.77
N LEU A 257 -13.35 -4.21 20.24
CA LEU A 257 -11.89 -4.42 20.31
C LEU A 257 -11.33 -4.45 21.73
N LYS A 258 -11.94 -3.75 22.70
CA LYS A 258 -11.50 -3.75 24.11
C LYS A 258 -11.53 -5.13 24.76
N HIS A 259 -12.32 -6.06 24.25
CA HIS A 259 -12.51 -7.40 24.78
C HIS A 259 -11.81 -8.49 23.94
N ILE A 260 -11.03 -8.09 22.92
CA ILE A 260 -10.34 -8.99 21.98
C ILE A 260 -8.84 -8.94 22.25
N ASN A 261 -8.22 -10.14 22.38
CA ASN A 261 -6.79 -10.29 22.63
C ASN A 261 -6.06 -11.05 21.51
N THR A 262 -6.79 -11.53 20.50
CA THR A 262 -6.23 -12.32 19.40
C THR A 262 -6.80 -11.86 18.06
N ILE A 263 -5.98 -12.00 17.03
CA ILE A 263 -6.39 -11.82 15.64
C ILE A 263 -6.70 -13.20 15.08
N ASP A 264 -7.94 -13.43 14.64
CA ASP A 264 -8.41 -14.74 14.19
C ASP A 264 -8.06 -15.00 12.73
N SER A 265 -8.14 -13.97 11.87
CA SER A 265 -7.80 -14.12 10.46
C SER A 265 -7.45 -12.80 9.78
N TYR A 266 -6.80 -12.95 8.63
CA TYR A 266 -6.40 -11.86 7.75
C TYR A 266 -7.06 -12.01 6.39
N ILE A 267 -7.62 -10.90 5.86
CA ILE A 267 -8.25 -10.86 4.55
C ILE A 267 -7.63 -9.76 3.70
N TYR A 268 -7.65 -9.92 2.38
CA TYR A 268 -7.28 -8.86 1.45
C TYR A 268 -7.92 -9.10 0.08
N ASN A 269 -8.48 -8.05 -0.49
CA ASN A 269 -9.08 -8.09 -1.82
C ASN A 269 -8.14 -7.41 -2.84
N TRP A 270 -7.54 -8.20 -3.71
CA TRP A 270 -6.62 -7.72 -4.74
C TRP A 270 -7.29 -7.19 -6.01
N HIS A 271 -8.62 -7.28 -6.14
CA HIS A 271 -9.29 -6.68 -7.29
C HIS A 271 -8.94 -5.21 -7.42
N ILE A 272 -8.77 -4.76 -8.67
CA ILE A 272 -8.45 -3.36 -8.98
C ILE A 272 -9.51 -2.42 -8.40
N ASN A 273 -9.09 -1.29 -7.82
CA ASN A 273 -9.97 -0.28 -7.25
C ASN A 273 -10.62 0.59 -8.35
N SER A 274 -11.32 -0.05 -9.27
CA SER A 274 -12.07 0.59 -10.36
C SER A 274 -13.56 0.31 -10.20
N PRO A 275 -14.45 1.19 -10.69
CA PRO A 275 -15.84 0.82 -10.89
C PRO A 275 -15.93 -0.46 -11.72
N ALA A 276 -16.97 -1.28 -11.49
CA ALA A 276 -17.27 -2.36 -12.42
C ALA A 276 -17.38 -1.75 -13.82
N ALA A 277 -16.72 -2.38 -14.81
CA ALA A 277 -16.92 -1.97 -16.20
C ALA A 277 -18.43 -2.06 -16.46
N ASP A 278 -19.03 -0.97 -16.93
CA ASP A 278 -20.41 -1.02 -17.36
C ASP A 278 -20.51 -2.16 -18.36
N SER A 279 -21.34 -3.16 -18.03
CA SER A 279 -21.66 -4.25 -18.96
C SER A 279 -22.34 -3.61 -20.16
N ALA A 280 -21.54 -3.39 -21.22
CA ALA A 280 -21.99 -2.88 -22.50
C ALA A 280 -22.97 -3.84 -23.17
#